data_d23fb8067a8d0d3512ca87f6e9b4b23d
#
_entry.id   d23fb8067a8d0d3512ca87f6e9b4b23d
#
_cell.length_a   1.000
_cell.length_b   1.000
_cell.length_c   1.000
_cell.angle_alpha   90.00
_cell.angle_beta   90.00
_cell.angle_gamma   90.00
#
_symmetry.space_group_name_H-M   'P 1'
#
loop_
_entity.id
_entity.type
_entity.pdbx_description
1 polymer ?
#
loop_
_entity_poly.entity_id
_entity_poly.type
_entity_poly.pdbx_seq_one_letter_code
_entity_poly.pdbx_strand_id
1 'polypeptide(L)'
;GITSDDIDGCPTGSLGLPELGTDFVIQMLVDTKPTKISDLVNISGLSHGTDVWLGNAQTLIEEGRCTISTAICTRDDIMVYLMHKGIEPQVSFQIMEHVRKGKGLQIYKDKKSGKEINEEEVMHQHNVPDWYIGSCKKIKYMFPKAHAAAYIMMALRVAWYKVYIPLAYYAAYFAIRAKAFNYETMCRGKEKLEYYMADLKRKKANHEIAKKDEDALGDMKVVQE
;
A
#
# COMPACT_ATOMS: atom_id res chain seq x y z
N GLY A 1 -24.31 -5.38 13.52
CA GLY A 1 -23.17 -4.62 13.02
C GLY A 1 -23.33 -4.39 11.54
N ILE A 2 -22.57 -3.47 10.97
CA ILE A 2 -22.53 -3.19 9.53
C ILE A 2 -21.85 -4.36 8.82
N THR A 3 -22.40 -4.80 7.70
CA THR A 3 -21.85 -5.86 6.84
C THR A 3 -21.32 -5.28 5.53
N SER A 4 -20.59 -6.07 4.76
CA SER A 4 -20.11 -5.66 3.42
C SER A 4 -21.26 -5.27 2.48
N ASP A 5 -22.44 -5.90 2.64
CA ASP A 5 -23.60 -5.64 1.79
C ASP A 5 -24.22 -4.26 2.09
N ASP A 6 -24.04 -3.75 3.31
CA ASP A 6 -24.51 -2.41 3.70
C ASP A 6 -23.65 -1.29 3.11
N ILE A 7 -22.41 -1.57 2.76
CA ILE A 7 -21.40 -0.60 2.28
C ILE A 7 -20.85 -0.97 0.91
N ASP A 8 -21.75 -1.29 -0.01
CA ASP A 8 -21.43 -1.50 -1.41
C ASP A 8 -20.44 -2.66 -1.67
N GLY A 9 -20.56 -3.73 -0.87
CA GLY A 9 -19.67 -4.88 -0.97
C GLY A 9 -18.26 -4.65 -0.46
N CYS A 10 -17.97 -3.53 0.23
CA CYS A 10 -16.66 -3.27 0.79
C CYS A 10 -16.36 -4.26 1.93
N PRO A 11 -15.36 -5.14 1.77
CA PRO A 11 -15.10 -6.24 2.71
C PRO A 11 -14.30 -5.82 3.95
N THR A 12 -13.94 -4.53 4.06
CA THR A 12 -13.10 -4.01 5.15
C THR A 12 -13.75 -2.80 5.82
N GLY A 13 -13.51 -2.58 7.11
CA GLY A 13 -13.91 -1.37 7.83
C GLY A 13 -12.99 -0.16 7.61
N SER A 14 -12.19 -0.14 6.54
CA SER A 14 -11.15 0.86 6.34
C SER A 14 -11.56 2.07 5.50
N LEU A 15 -12.82 2.14 5.04
CA LEU A 15 -13.33 3.31 4.32
C LEU A 15 -13.10 4.60 5.10
N GLY A 16 -12.67 5.65 4.41
CA GLY A 16 -12.39 6.95 5.01
C GLY A 16 -11.16 7.02 5.91
N LEU A 17 -10.49 5.90 6.19
CA LEU A 17 -9.25 5.91 6.97
C LEU A 17 -8.08 6.40 6.11
N PRO A 18 -7.18 7.22 6.68
CA PRO A 18 -5.91 7.56 6.03
C PRO A 18 -5.13 6.30 5.69
N GLU A 19 -4.41 6.29 4.57
CA GLU A 19 -3.56 5.18 4.10
C GLU A 19 -4.29 3.88 3.71
N LEU A 20 -5.46 3.57 4.30
CA LEU A 20 -6.11 2.27 4.22
C LEU A 20 -7.46 2.29 3.50
N GLY A 21 -7.95 3.47 3.12
CA GLY A 21 -9.32 3.65 2.62
C GLY A 21 -9.46 3.76 1.09
N THR A 22 -8.40 3.60 0.32
CA THR A 22 -8.48 3.60 -1.15
C THR A 22 -8.84 2.22 -1.69
N ASP A 23 -9.54 2.14 -2.84
CA ASP A 23 -9.90 0.86 -3.46
C ASP A 23 -8.68 -0.05 -3.66
N PHE A 24 -7.54 0.52 -4.06
CA PHE A 24 -6.29 -0.20 -4.24
C PHE A 24 -5.78 -0.85 -2.95
N VAL A 25 -5.76 -0.10 -1.84
CA VAL A 25 -5.29 -0.63 -0.55
C VAL A 25 -6.31 -1.57 0.07
N ILE A 26 -7.62 -1.32 -0.10
CA ILE A 26 -8.67 -2.25 0.33
C ILE A 26 -8.46 -3.61 -0.34
N GLN A 27 -8.16 -3.65 -1.64
CA GLN A 27 -7.85 -4.91 -2.32
C GLN A 27 -6.60 -5.58 -1.75
N MET A 28 -5.54 -4.82 -1.46
CA MET A 28 -4.34 -5.37 -0.81
C MET A 28 -4.65 -5.98 0.57
N LEU A 29 -5.52 -5.35 1.36
CA LEU A 29 -5.97 -5.89 2.66
C LEU A 29 -6.71 -7.20 2.49
N VAL A 30 -7.55 -7.33 1.46
CA VAL A 30 -8.27 -8.57 1.13
C VAL A 30 -7.31 -9.68 0.71
N ASP A 31 -6.36 -9.36 -0.16
CA ASP A 31 -5.41 -10.34 -0.72
C ASP A 31 -4.44 -10.85 0.36
N THR A 32 -3.97 -9.97 1.23
CA THR A 32 -2.91 -10.28 2.21
C THR A 32 -3.42 -10.70 3.57
N LYS A 33 -4.67 -10.38 3.93
CA LYS A 33 -5.31 -10.71 5.23
C LYS A 33 -4.41 -10.41 6.44
N PRO A 34 -4.00 -9.16 6.64
CA PRO A 34 -3.04 -8.79 7.68
C PRO A 34 -3.57 -9.14 9.08
N THR A 35 -2.69 -9.65 9.93
CA THR A 35 -3.01 -10.02 11.32
C THR A 35 -2.23 -9.22 12.35
N LYS A 36 -1.25 -8.45 11.92
CA LYS A 36 -0.35 -7.67 12.79
C LYS A 36 -0.21 -6.24 12.29
N ILE A 37 0.12 -5.33 13.19
CA ILE A 37 0.43 -3.93 12.83
C ILE A 37 1.61 -3.86 11.84
N SER A 38 2.60 -4.73 11.99
CA SER A 38 3.73 -4.83 11.06
C SER A 38 3.28 -5.14 9.63
N ASP A 39 2.23 -5.94 9.44
CA ASP A 39 1.70 -6.26 8.12
C ASP A 39 1.08 -5.01 7.48
N LEU A 40 0.40 -4.17 8.26
CA LEU A 40 -0.14 -2.88 7.77
C LEU A 40 0.98 -1.92 7.37
N VAL A 41 2.09 -1.89 8.12
CA VAL A 41 3.27 -1.09 7.75
C VAL A 41 3.84 -1.58 6.41
N ASN A 42 3.91 -2.90 6.21
CA ASN A 42 4.37 -3.50 4.97
C ASN A 42 3.42 -3.16 3.80
N ILE A 43 2.10 -3.25 4.00
CA ILE A 43 1.09 -2.83 3.01
C ILE A 43 1.25 -1.36 2.64
N SER A 44 1.48 -0.47 3.62
CA SER A 44 1.75 0.94 3.35
C SER A 44 3.01 1.13 2.49
N GLY A 45 4.08 0.41 2.78
CA GLY A 45 5.30 0.41 1.96
C GLY A 45 5.04 -0.03 0.52
N LEU A 46 4.31 -1.13 0.34
CA LEU A 46 3.94 -1.68 -0.97
C LEU A 46 3.05 -0.73 -1.78
N SER A 47 2.11 -0.05 -1.12
CA SER A 47 1.13 0.83 -1.79
C SER A 47 1.75 2.15 -2.28
N HIS A 48 2.81 2.62 -1.66
CA HIS A 48 3.49 3.87 -2.00
C HIS A 48 4.70 3.69 -2.92
N GLY A 49 5.18 2.45 -3.09
CA GLY A 49 6.27 2.15 -4.02
C GLY A 49 5.80 2.09 -5.48
N THR A 50 6.75 2.11 -6.39
CA THR A 50 6.50 1.91 -7.82
C THR A 50 7.08 0.57 -8.25
N ASP A 51 6.26 -0.27 -8.90
CA ASP A 51 6.59 -1.65 -9.32
C ASP A 51 7.03 -2.54 -8.14
N VAL A 52 6.45 -2.30 -6.97
CA VAL A 52 6.70 -3.09 -5.75
C VAL A 52 5.59 -4.11 -5.52
N TRP A 53 4.32 -3.73 -5.73
CA TRP A 53 3.15 -4.58 -5.51
C TRP A 53 2.72 -5.32 -6.78
N LEU A 54 2.14 -4.61 -7.76
CA LEU A 54 1.59 -5.21 -8.99
C LEU A 54 2.69 -5.88 -9.82
N GLY A 55 2.47 -7.13 -10.19
CA GLY A 55 3.43 -7.93 -10.98
C GLY A 55 4.75 -8.22 -10.25
N ASN A 56 4.82 -7.96 -8.95
CA ASN A 56 5.98 -8.20 -8.11
C ASN A 56 5.55 -8.90 -6.81
N ALA A 57 5.46 -8.21 -5.66
CA ALA A 57 5.13 -8.83 -4.38
C ALA A 57 3.76 -9.55 -4.40
N GLN A 58 2.75 -9.00 -5.09
CA GLN A 58 1.45 -9.65 -5.26
C GLN A 58 1.59 -11.03 -5.88
N THR A 59 2.23 -11.14 -7.04
CA THR A 59 2.44 -12.41 -7.74
C THR A 59 3.24 -13.40 -6.89
N LEU A 60 4.29 -12.93 -6.20
CA LEU A 60 5.11 -13.79 -5.34
C LEU A 60 4.33 -14.35 -4.14
N ILE A 61 3.40 -13.58 -3.59
CA ILE A 61 2.51 -14.02 -2.51
C ILE A 61 1.47 -15.01 -3.04
N GLU A 62 0.86 -14.74 -4.18
CA GLU A 62 -0.10 -15.63 -4.85
C GLU A 62 0.53 -16.98 -5.21
N GLU A 63 1.79 -16.98 -5.67
CA GLU A 63 2.56 -18.19 -5.96
C GLU A 63 3.10 -18.91 -4.71
N GLY A 64 2.90 -18.36 -3.50
CA GLY A 64 3.40 -18.92 -2.25
C GLY A 64 4.92 -18.86 -2.08
N ARG A 65 5.61 -17.98 -2.85
CA ARG A 65 7.06 -17.76 -2.76
C ARG A 65 7.45 -16.98 -1.51
N CYS A 66 6.58 -16.08 -1.09
CA CYS A 66 6.75 -15.27 0.12
C CYS A 66 5.39 -14.96 0.76
N THR A 67 5.43 -14.32 1.92
CA THR A 67 4.26 -13.79 2.63
C THR A 67 4.39 -12.28 2.75
N ILE A 68 3.33 -11.61 3.22
CA ILE A 68 3.39 -10.16 3.51
C ILE A 68 4.53 -9.80 4.49
N SER A 69 4.90 -10.73 5.38
CA SER A 69 5.98 -10.52 6.35
C SER A 69 7.39 -10.76 5.79
N THR A 70 7.52 -11.42 4.63
CA THR A 70 8.81 -11.79 4.03
C THR A 70 9.04 -11.17 2.66
N ALA A 71 8.02 -10.57 2.07
CA ALA A 71 8.13 -9.80 0.82
C ALA A 71 8.98 -8.54 1.01
N ILE A 72 9.52 -8.02 -0.10
CA ILE A 72 10.20 -6.72 -0.10
C ILE A 72 9.12 -5.63 -0.12
N CYS A 73 8.91 -4.98 1.01
CA CYS A 73 7.86 -3.99 1.20
C CYS A 73 8.39 -2.56 1.31
N THR A 74 9.54 -2.38 1.99
CA THR A 74 10.21 -1.10 2.19
C THR A 74 11.69 -1.22 1.87
N ARG A 75 12.36 -0.09 1.60
CA ARG A 75 13.80 -0.09 1.32
C ARG A 75 14.63 -0.71 2.45
N ASP A 76 14.21 -0.50 3.68
CA ASP A 76 14.90 -1.01 4.87
C ASP A 76 14.89 -2.55 4.92
N ASP A 77 13.85 -3.20 4.38
CA ASP A 77 13.76 -4.65 4.32
C ASP A 77 14.89 -5.26 3.49
N ILE A 78 15.29 -4.60 2.40
CA ILE A 78 16.38 -5.06 1.55
C ILE A 78 17.69 -5.06 2.34
N MET A 79 18.03 -3.94 2.96
CA MET A 79 19.29 -3.80 3.70
C MET A 79 19.38 -4.82 4.83
N VAL A 80 18.33 -4.91 5.66
CA VAL A 80 18.30 -5.82 6.81
C VAL A 80 18.38 -7.28 6.38
N TYR A 81 17.62 -7.67 5.35
CA TYR A 81 17.64 -9.03 4.83
C TYR A 81 19.02 -9.43 4.30
N LEU A 82 19.66 -8.57 3.51
CA LEU A 82 20.99 -8.85 2.95
C LEU A 82 22.07 -8.94 4.04
N MET A 83 22.00 -8.09 5.06
CA MET A 83 22.89 -8.20 6.23
C MET A 83 22.67 -9.52 6.99
N HIS A 84 21.45 -10.00 7.15
CA HIS A 84 21.17 -11.30 7.74
C HIS A 84 21.67 -12.47 6.88
N LYS A 85 21.78 -12.28 5.57
CA LYS A 85 22.43 -13.24 4.65
C LYS A 85 23.96 -13.22 4.74
N GLY A 86 24.53 -12.34 5.54
CA GLY A 86 25.98 -12.21 5.75
C GLY A 86 26.68 -11.29 4.75
N ILE A 87 25.91 -10.55 3.93
CA ILE A 87 26.48 -9.52 3.05
C ILE A 87 26.96 -8.33 3.89
N GLU A 88 28.12 -7.83 3.57
CA GLU A 88 28.76 -6.71 4.26
C GLU A 88 27.80 -5.50 4.30
N PRO A 89 27.68 -4.80 5.47
CA PRO A 89 26.68 -3.73 5.66
C PRO A 89 26.77 -2.60 4.62
N GLN A 90 27.97 -2.21 4.21
CA GLN A 90 28.15 -1.16 3.20
C GLN A 90 27.63 -1.61 1.84
N VAL A 91 27.86 -2.86 1.44
CA VAL A 91 27.36 -3.43 0.18
C VAL A 91 25.85 -3.58 0.24
N SER A 92 25.31 -4.08 1.36
CA SER A 92 23.85 -4.18 1.59
C SER A 92 23.17 -2.82 1.46
N PHE A 93 23.77 -1.77 2.00
CA PHE A 93 23.28 -0.40 1.87
C PHE A 93 23.32 0.09 0.41
N GLN A 94 24.39 -0.18 -0.33
CA GLN A 94 24.49 0.23 -1.75
C GLN A 94 23.45 -0.49 -2.61
N ILE A 95 23.26 -1.78 -2.42
CA ILE A 95 22.20 -2.56 -3.11
C ILE A 95 20.83 -1.92 -2.82
N MET A 96 20.50 -1.67 -1.55
CA MET A 96 19.27 -1.01 -1.16
C MET A 96 19.11 0.36 -1.85
N GLU A 97 20.15 1.19 -1.87
CA GLU A 97 20.14 2.52 -2.50
C GLU A 97 19.95 2.46 -4.02
N HIS A 98 20.53 1.48 -4.70
CA HIS A 98 20.33 1.29 -6.13
C HIS A 98 18.90 0.81 -6.45
N VAL A 99 18.42 -0.19 -5.72
CA VAL A 99 17.07 -0.74 -5.90
C VAL A 99 16.01 0.32 -5.63
N ARG A 100 16.07 1.02 -4.49
CA ARG A 100 15.03 2.01 -4.14
C ARG A 100 14.94 3.19 -5.11
N LYS A 101 16.02 3.48 -5.87
CA LYS A 101 16.07 4.53 -6.89
C LYS A 101 15.75 4.01 -8.29
N GLY A 102 15.34 2.76 -8.41
CA GLY A 102 14.99 2.14 -9.69
C GLY A 102 16.17 1.89 -10.63
N LYS A 103 17.39 1.87 -10.11
CA LYS A 103 18.58 1.58 -10.90
C LYS A 103 18.79 0.08 -11.15
N GLY A 104 18.04 -0.77 -10.40
CA GLY A 104 18.27 -2.22 -10.37
C GLY A 104 19.59 -2.58 -9.70
N LEU A 105 20.08 -3.79 -9.96
CA LEU A 105 21.37 -4.27 -9.46
C LEU A 105 22.51 -3.77 -10.35
N GLN A 106 23.58 -3.31 -9.74
CA GLN A 106 24.68 -2.62 -10.42
C GLN A 106 26.00 -3.40 -10.35
N ILE A 107 26.88 -3.11 -11.30
CA ILE A 107 28.30 -3.47 -11.23
C ILE A 107 29.07 -2.16 -11.08
N TYR A 108 29.86 -2.04 -10.03
CA TYR A 108 30.63 -0.83 -9.75
C TYR A 108 31.97 -1.13 -9.08
N LYS A 109 32.88 -0.18 -9.16
CA LYS A 109 34.17 -0.25 -8.47
C LYS A 109 34.06 0.40 -7.10
N ASP A 110 34.28 -0.36 -6.04
CA ASP A 110 34.29 0.19 -4.69
C ASP A 110 35.42 1.19 -4.51
N LYS A 111 35.08 2.38 -4.04
CA LYS A 111 36.03 3.50 -3.91
C LYS A 111 37.09 3.26 -2.84
N LYS A 112 36.83 2.43 -1.83
CA LYS A 112 37.76 2.17 -0.73
C LYS A 112 38.70 1.03 -1.03
N SER A 113 38.18 -0.09 -1.49
CA SER A 113 38.97 -1.29 -1.76
C SER A 113 39.54 -1.34 -3.19
N GLY A 114 38.97 -0.55 -4.10
CA GLY A 114 39.31 -0.62 -5.53
C GLY A 114 38.81 -1.87 -6.24
N LYS A 115 38.11 -2.77 -5.55
CA LYS A 115 37.56 -4.01 -6.11
C LYS A 115 36.28 -3.74 -6.89
N GLU A 116 36.07 -4.52 -7.94
CA GLU A 116 34.80 -4.55 -8.65
C GLU A 116 33.78 -5.35 -7.83
N ILE A 117 32.59 -4.81 -7.67
CA ILE A 117 31.46 -5.44 -6.98
C ILE A 117 30.34 -5.61 -7.99
N ASN A 118 29.95 -6.87 -8.23
CA ASN A 118 28.75 -7.25 -8.96
C ASN A 118 27.69 -7.60 -7.92
N GLU A 119 26.67 -6.73 -7.75
CA GLU A 119 25.65 -6.86 -6.70
C GLU A 119 24.87 -8.16 -6.83
N GLU A 120 24.52 -8.57 -8.06
CA GLU A 120 23.79 -9.81 -8.31
C GLU A 120 24.61 -11.04 -7.92
N GLU A 121 25.88 -11.06 -8.32
CA GLU A 121 26.80 -12.15 -7.99
C GLU A 121 27.02 -12.25 -6.48
N VAL A 122 27.19 -11.13 -5.78
CA VAL A 122 27.30 -11.08 -4.33
C VAL A 122 26.04 -11.67 -3.67
N MET A 123 24.83 -11.33 -4.18
CA MET A 123 23.60 -11.89 -3.65
C MET A 123 23.53 -13.42 -3.87
N HIS A 124 23.90 -13.93 -5.04
CA HIS A 124 23.95 -15.38 -5.29
C HIS A 124 24.94 -16.11 -4.40
N GLN A 125 26.14 -15.56 -4.19
CA GLN A 125 27.19 -16.13 -3.31
C GLN A 125 26.72 -16.25 -1.86
N HIS A 126 25.76 -15.40 -1.43
CA HIS A 126 25.16 -15.42 -0.09
C HIS A 126 23.80 -16.16 -0.04
N ASN A 127 23.50 -16.99 -1.04
CA ASN A 127 22.28 -17.78 -1.12
C ASN A 127 20.99 -16.92 -1.00
N VAL A 128 20.97 -15.75 -1.64
CA VAL A 128 19.75 -14.97 -1.82
C VAL A 128 18.91 -15.64 -2.92
N PRO A 129 17.63 -15.95 -2.70
CA PRO A 129 16.83 -16.65 -3.69
C PRO A 129 16.59 -15.83 -4.96
N ASP A 130 16.51 -16.51 -6.11
CA ASP A 130 16.28 -15.88 -7.42
C ASP A 130 15.03 -15.03 -7.47
N TRP A 131 13.95 -15.44 -6.80
CA TRP A 131 12.73 -14.65 -6.73
C TRP A 131 12.96 -13.29 -6.04
N TYR A 132 13.83 -13.25 -5.01
CA TYR A 132 14.18 -12.02 -4.29
C TYR A 132 15.00 -11.09 -5.18
N ILE A 133 15.99 -11.65 -5.85
CA ILE A 133 16.84 -10.93 -6.84
C ILE A 133 15.97 -10.38 -7.97
N GLY A 134 15.06 -11.21 -8.50
CA GLY A 134 14.09 -10.82 -9.52
C GLY A 134 13.16 -9.69 -9.07
N SER A 135 12.71 -9.74 -7.81
CA SER A 135 11.91 -8.65 -7.21
C SER A 135 12.69 -7.34 -7.15
N CYS A 136 13.93 -7.37 -6.67
CA CYS A 136 14.81 -6.18 -6.64
C CYS A 136 14.98 -5.52 -8.01
N LYS A 137 15.09 -6.32 -9.08
CA LYS A 137 15.25 -5.80 -10.44
C LYS A 137 14.02 -5.09 -11.01
N LYS A 138 12.82 -5.47 -10.55
CA LYS A 138 11.55 -4.86 -10.99
C LYS A 138 11.29 -3.49 -10.35
N ILE A 139 11.73 -3.29 -9.11
CA ILE A 139 11.43 -2.11 -8.29
C ILE A 139 11.98 -0.83 -8.93
N LYS A 140 11.12 0.20 -9.01
CA LYS A 140 11.48 1.53 -9.51
C LYS A 140 11.58 2.58 -8.42
N TYR A 141 10.77 2.45 -7.38
CA TYR A 141 10.83 3.34 -6.22
C TYR A 141 10.34 2.63 -4.98
N MET A 142 11.04 2.82 -3.85
CA MET A 142 10.66 2.27 -2.57
C MET A 142 10.56 3.31 -1.47
N PHE A 143 9.61 3.06 -0.60
CA PHE A 143 9.29 3.91 0.54
C PHE A 143 10.07 3.50 1.80
N PRO A 144 10.46 4.46 2.67
CA PRO A 144 11.15 4.14 3.92
C PRO A 144 10.20 3.55 4.97
N LYS A 145 10.65 2.55 5.71
CA LYS A 145 9.84 1.86 6.73
C LYS A 145 9.39 2.78 7.86
N ALA A 146 10.27 3.65 8.33
CA ALA A 146 9.95 4.60 9.39
C ALA A 146 8.80 5.53 9.00
N HIS A 147 8.76 6.00 7.76
CA HIS A 147 7.67 6.82 7.24
C HIS A 147 6.35 6.03 7.18
N ALA A 148 6.38 4.82 6.61
CA ALA A 148 5.21 3.92 6.58
C ALA A 148 4.67 3.65 8.00
N ALA A 149 5.55 3.38 8.96
CA ALA A 149 5.16 3.15 10.35
C ALA A 149 4.48 4.37 10.98
N ALA A 150 5.00 5.58 10.76
CA ALA A 150 4.41 6.81 11.29
C ALA A 150 2.99 7.04 10.77
N TYR A 151 2.77 6.85 9.46
CA TYR A 151 1.44 7.01 8.84
C TYR A 151 0.46 5.92 9.26
N ILE A 152 0.90 4.67 9.42
CA ILE A 152 0.04 3.60 9.94
C ILE A 152 -0.33 3.84 11.41
N MET A 153 0.59 4.33 12.23
CA MET A 153 0.26 4.74 13.62
C MET A 153 -0.82 5.82 13.65
N MET A 154 -0.73 6.81 12.77
CA MET A 154 -1.77 7.83 12.61
C MET A 154 -3.10 7.20 12.16
N ALA A 155 -3.07 6.35 11.13
CA ALA A 155 -4.27 5.68 10.62
C ALA A 155 -4.97 4.86 11.70
N LEU A 156 -4.23 4.10 12.53
CA LEU A 156 -4.78 3.33 13.63
C LEU A 156 -5.39 4.22 14.72
N ARG A 157 -4.80 5.37 15.03
CA ARG A 157 -5.39 6.34 15.96
C ARG A 157 -6.73 6.89 15.42
N VAL A 158 -6.79 7.19 14.14
CA VAL A 158 -8.05 7.61 13.48
C VAL A 158 -9.06 6.47 13.47
N ALA A 159 -8.64 5.23 13.18
CA ALA A 159 -9.49 4.05 13.22
C ALA A 159 -10.09 3.82 14.60
N TRP A 160 -9.34 4.09 15.67
CA TRP A 160 -9.86 4.01 17.04
C TRP A 160 -11.08 4.92 17.22
N TYR A 161 -11.04 6.17 16.76
CA TYR A 161 -12.21 7.07 16.81
C TYR A 161 -13.36 6.55 15.97
N LYS A 162 -13.09 6.00 14.79
CA LYS A 162 -14.14 5.41 13.94
C LYS A 162 -14.90 4.29 14.65
N VAL A 163 -14.19 3.46 15.42
CA VAL A 163 -14.78 2.31 16.15
C VAL A 163 -15.49 2.75 17.44
N TYR A 164 -14.85 3.61 18.24
CA TYR A 164 -15.32 3.89 19.61
C TYR A 164 -16.08 5.20 19.75
N ILE A 165 -15.86 6.17 18.86
CA ILE A 165 -16.54 7.47 18.87
C ILE A 165 -16.94 7.85 17.42
N PRO A 166 -17.78 7.02 16.74
CA PRO A 166 -18.05 7.16 15.31
C PRO A 166 -18.64 8.53 14.94
N LEU A 167 -19.52 9.08 15.76
CA LEU A 167 -20.10 10.39 15.49
C LEU A 167 -19.04 11.49 15.34
N ALA A 168 -18.04 11.51 16.21
CA ALA A 168 -16.94 12.48 16.13
C ALA A 168 -16.07 12.22 14.90
N TYR A 169 -15.79 10.94 14.58
CA TYR A 169 -15.04 10.56 13.39
C TYR A 169 -15.73 11.05 12.11
N TYR A 170 -17.01 10.72 11.91
CA TYR A 170 -17.73 11.12 10.70
C TYR A 170 -17.95 12.63 10.62
N ALA A 171 -18.20 13.32 11.74
CA ALA A 171 -18.28 14.77 11.76
C ALA A 171 -16.97 15.42 11.28
N ALA A 172 -15.82 14.94 11.76
CA ALA A 172 -14.52 15.40 11.31
C ALA A 172 -14.24 15.03 9.84
N TYR A 173 -14.60 13.81 9.43
CA TYR A 173 -14.41 13.38 8.05
C TYR A 173 -15.14 14.30 7.07
N PHE A 174 -16.46 14.51 7.26
CA PHE A 174 -17.26 15.34 6.35
C PHE A 174 -16.96 16.83 6.45
N ALA A 175 -16.47 17.32 7.59
CA ALA A 175 -16.07 18.71 7.74
C ALA A 175 -14.69 19.02 7.12
N ILE A 176 -13.75 18.06 7.11
CA ILE A 176 -12.34 18.33 6.81
C ILE A 176 -11.79 17.46 5.67
N ARG A 177 -12.16 16.17 5.62
CA ARG A 177 -11.56 15.19 4.68
C ARG A 177 -12.34 15.02 3.40
N ALA A 178 -13.66 15.08 3.45
CA ALA A 178 -14.51 14.91 2.27
C ALA A 178 -14.16 15.98 1.22
N LYS A 179 -14.02 15.54 -0.03
CA LYS A 179 -13.57 16.40 -1.13
C LYS A 179 -14.69 16.92 -2.00
N ALA A 180 -15.80 16.18 -2.05
CA ALA A 180 -16.94 16.47 -2.91
C ALA A 180 -18.27 16.17 -2.23
N PHE A 181 -18.35 16.37 -0.92
CA PHE A 181 -19.60 16.21 -0.17
C PHE A 181 -20.71 17.10 -0.72
N ASN A 182 -21.88 16.52 -0.96
CA ASN A 182 -23.05 17.22 -1.42
C ASN A 182 -24.30 16.69 -0.73
N TYR A 183 -24.97 17.54 0.07
CA TYR A 183 -26.14 17.16 0.82
C TYR A 183 -27.29 16.62 -0.05
N GLU A 184 -27.56 17.28 -1.20
CA GLU A 184 -28.68 16.91 -2.07
C GLU A 184 -28.57 15.52 -2.69
N THR A 185 -27.33 15.07 -2.96
CA THR A 185 -27.08 13.75 -3.56
C THR A 185 -26.77 12.68 -2.54
N MET A 186 -26.27 13.06 -1.36
CA MET A 186 -25.75 12.11 -0.37
C MET A 186 -26.62 11.93 0.85
N CYS A 187 -27.47 12.94 1.23
CA CYS A 187 -28.22 12.94 2.49
C CYS A 187 -29.74 12.94 2.30
N ARG A 188 -30.23 12.68 1.10
CA ARG A 188 -31.67 12.67 0.78
C ARG A 188 -32.29 11.26 0.72
N GLY A 189 -31.70 10.33 1.45
CA GLY A 189 -32.16 8.94 1.55
C GLY A 189 -31.27 7.93 0.81
N LYS A 190 -31.28 6.69 1.32
CA LYS A 190 -30.43 5.59 0.83
C LYS A 190 -30.66 5.31 -0.67
N GLU A 191 -31.91 5.21 -1.10
CA GLU A 191 -32.24 4.91 -2.51
C GLU A 191 -31.66 5.95 -3.47
N LYS A 192 -31.73 7.24 -3.10
CA LYS A 192 -31.20 8.32 -3.92
C LYS A 192 -29.67 8.27 -3.97
N LEU A 193 -29.01 8.01 -2.84
CA LEU A 193 -27.58 7.83 -2.77
C LEU A 193 -27.11 6.68 -3.67
N GLU A 194 -27.74 5.52 -3.56
CA GLU A 194 -27.42 4.32 -4.36
C GLU A 194 -27.65 4.53 -5.86
N TYR A 195 -28.69 5.27 -6.23
CA TYR A 195 -28.93 5.66 -7.62
C TYR A 195 -27.76 6.48 -8.21
N TYR A 196 -27.32 7.51 -7.48
CA TYR A 196 -26.17 8.31 -7.93
C TYR A 196 -24.86 7.51 -7.93
N MET A 197 -24.64 6.66 -6.93
CA MET A 197 -23.47 5.79 -6.89
C MET A 197 -23.42 4.84 -8.09
N ALA A 198 -24.56 4.27 -8.48
CA ALA A 198 -24.65 3.37 -9.63
C ALA A 198 -24.30 4.09 -10.95
N ASP A 199 -24.78 5.33 -11.15
CA ASP A 199 -24.42 6.14 -12.33
C ASP A 199 -22.91 6.47 -12.38
N LEU A 200 -22.34 6.89 -11.25
CA LEU A 200 -20.90 7.20 -11.16
C LEU A 200 -20.01 5.96 -11.37
N LYS A 201 -20.42 4.80 -10.87
CA LYS A 201 -19.73 3.53 -11.11
C LYS A 201 -19.75 3.14 -12.59
N ARG A 202 -20.88 3.31 -13.26
CA ARG A 202 -21.02 3.07 -14.69
C ARG A 202 -20.06 3.97 -15.48
N LYS A 203 -20.02 5.29 -15.16
CA LYS A 203 -19.08 6.24 -15.78
C LYS A 203 -17.62 5.84 -15.51
N LYS A 204 -17.31 5.37 -14.30
CA LYS A 204 -15.96 4.89 -13.96
C LYS A 204 -15.56 3.66 -14.78
N ALA A 205 -16.47 2.69 -14.92
CA ALA A 205 -16.25 1.48 -15.72
C ALA A 205 -15.99 1.80 -17.21
N ASN A 206 -16.65 2.83 -17.73
CA ASN A 206 -16.47 3.29 -19.11
C ASN A 206 -15.27 4.25 -19.29
N HIS A 207 -14.49 4.54 -18.24
CA HIS A 207 -13.41 5.55 -18.26
C HIS A 207 -13.88 6.97 -18.60
N GLU A 208 -15.15 7.29 -18.34
CA GLU A 208 -15.79 8.59 -18.62
C GLU A 208 -15.97 9.46 -17.37
N ILE A 209 -15.46 9.01 -16.20
CA ILE A 209 -15.66 9.70 -14.93
C ILE A 209 -14.69 10.90 -14.79
N ALA A 210 -15.24 12.07 -14.46
CA ALA A 210 -14.43 13.22 -14.09
C ALA A 210 -13.82 13.07 -12.69
N LYS A 211 -12.68 13.71 -12.42
CA LYS A 211 -11.99 13.63 -11.11
C LYS A 211 -12.89 14.02 -9.93
N LYS A 212 -13.72 15.07 -10.10
CA LYS A 212 -14.68 15.51 -9.09
C LYS A 212 -15.73 14.45 -8.77
N ASP A 213 -16.19 13.73 -9.78
CA ASP A 213 -17.19 12.68 -9.65
C ASP A 213 -16.59 11.42 -9.01
N GLU A 214 -15.33 11.13 -9.29
CA GLU A 214 -14.59 10.07 -8.60
C GLU A 214 -14.41 10.37 -7.11
N ASP A 215 -14.06 11.62 -6.76
CA ASP A 215 -13.99 12.07 -5.38
C ASP A 215 -15.38 11.99 -4.69
N ALA A 216 -16.46 12.37 -5.40
CA ALA A 216 -17.83 12.24 -4.90
C ALA A 216 -18.24 10.79 -4.65
N LEU A 217 -17.87 9.86 -5.54
CA LEU A 217 -18.13 8.43 -5.34
C LEU A 217 -17.39 7.90 -4.09
N GLY A 218 -16.16 8.35 -3.83
CA GLY A 218 -15.42 8.05 -2.61
C GLY A 218 -16.13 8.52 -1.35
N ASP A 219 -16.62 9.78 -1.35
CA ASP A 219 -17.36 10.34 -0.22
C ASP A 219 -18.73 9.64 -0.02
N MET A 220 -19.41 9.27 -1.11
CA MET A 220 -20.69 8.52 -1.06
C MET A 220 -20.54 7.16 -0.39
N LYS A 221 -19.45 6.44 -0.61
CA LYS A 221 -19.18 5.16 0.08
C LYS A 221 -19.10 5.35 1.59
N VAL A 222 -18.49 6.45 2.06
CA VAL A 222 -18.39 6.78 3.49
C VAL A 222 -19.75 7.23 4.06
N VAL A 223 -20.58 7.91 3.26
CA VAL A 223 -21.96 8.24 3.66
C VAL A 223 -22.83 7.00 3.80
N GLN A 224 -22.61 6.00 2.95
CA GLN A 224 -23.36 4.74 2.96
C GLN A 224 -23.04 3.90 4.22
N GLU A 225 -21.81 3.91 4.71
CA GLU A 225 -21.37 3.27 5.94
C GLU A 225 -22.00 3.92 7.18
#